data_1d601d23115862b3f21af69e48f3a1e8
#
_entry.id   1d601d23115862b3f21af69e48f3a1e8
#
_cell.length_a   1.000
_cell.length_b   1.000
_cell.length_c   1.000
_cell.angle_alpha   90.00
_cell.angle_beta   90.00
_cell.angle_gamma   90.00
#
_symmetry.space_group_name_H-M   'P 1'
#
loop_
_entity.id
_entity.type
_entity.pdbx_description
1 polymer ?
#
loop_
_entity_poly.entity_id
_entity_poly.type
_entity_poly.pdbx_seq_one_letter_code
_entity_poly.pdbx_strand_id
1 'polypeptide(L)'
;MAKNDFDCTTLTPEQRDARLALDVERLLRFGRKHKLIKELDELVARNTLLDLLQLAVPSETKPPKEDPATPAALLDEMVELAARKELFDGAVPQYRINFETRLMGALMPRESEVCKKFHKLYVKKGAKAATDWFYDFCVVTNYIRTAQIAKNIQWNTATPYGELEITINLTKPEKDPKTIALERLQPKSGYPACMLCKENIGYAGRINFPARQTHRIVPIELAGEQFYLQYSPYAYFHEHCIMLHEQHKPMEMNKQTLAEIFDFVSQFPHYTCGSNADLPIVGGSILSHSHFQGGRYVFPMQKADIALPMKDVRYPGVKAGILNWPVSAVRLVGRSSQQMQTVANNILTAWREYSDESVGILAHTGDTPHNTVTPILHYDEKDGYILDLALRNNRTSEEHPDGIFHPHKEYHNIKKENIGLIEVMGLAILPARLKEQGAQIAEILSGQQPNTSRKEGSNLAVHADWIDALIAKYGTALRPEEANEVVKKEIGIVFSHVLENAGVFKQDAAGQQAFVRFMNSVGFKAAD
;
A
#
# COMPACT_ATOMS: atom_id res chain seq x y z
N MET A 1 -7.09 -10.62 -24.85
CA MET A 1 -7.89 -11.44 -23.90
C MET A 1 -9.32 -11.40 -24.37
N ALA A 2 -9.87 -12.55 -24.78
CA ALA A 2 -11.26 -12.64 -25.22
C ALA A 2 -12.17 -12.27 -24.02
N LYS A 3 -13.00 -11.23 -24.18
CA LYS A 3 -14.17 -11.06 -23.35
C LYS A 3 -14.99 -12.35 -23.51
N ASN A 4 -15.21 -13.10 -22.44
CA ASN A 4 -16.27 -14.06 -22.41
C ASN A 4 -17.57 -13.25 -22.50
N ASP A 5 -18.12 -13.13 -23.72
CA ASP A 5 -19.45 -12.56 -23.98
C ASP A 5 -20.53 -13.57 -23.53
N PHE A 6 -20.45 -14.00 -22.27
CA PHE A 6 -21.51 -14.78 -21.67
C PHE A 6 -22.62 -13.83 -21.25
N ASP A 7 -23.66 -13.74 -22.11
CA ASP A 7 -24.83 -12.93 -21.79
C ASP A 7 -25.73 -13.66 -20.77
N CYS A 8 -25.48 -13.37 -19.49
CA CYS A 8 -26.28 -13.91 -18.39
C CYS A 8 -27.69 -13.27 -18.29
N THR A 9 -27.99 -12.26 -19.13
CA THR A 9 -29.27 -11.53 -19.07
C THR A 9 -30.47 -12.37 -19.61
N THR A 10 -30.20 -13.38 -20.42
CA THR A 10 -31.21 -14.16 -21.14
C THR A 10 -31.56 -15.51 -20.48
N LEU A 11 -30.89 -15.87 -19.37
CA LEU A 11 -31.08 -17.16 -18.71
C LEU A 11 -32.41 -17.24 -17.94
N THR A 12 -33.15 -18.35 -18.07
CA THR A 12 -34.25 -18.67 -17.15
C THR A 12 -33.73 -18.99 -15.75
N PRO A 13 -34.59 -18.95 -14.71
CA PRO A 13 -34.17 -19.34 -13.36
C PRO A 13 -33.52 -20.73 -13.30
N GLU A 14 -34.07 -21.72 -13.99
CA GLU A 14 -33.54 -23.08 -14.02
C GLU A 14 -32.19 -23.16 -14.72
N GLN A 15 -32.02 -22.45 -15.84
CA GLN A 15 -30.75 -22.37 -16.55
C GLN A 15 -29.66 -21.68 -15.70
N ARG A 16 -30.04 -20.65 -14.93
CA ARG A 16 -29.16 -19.97 -14.00
C ARG A 16 -28.69 -20.89 -12.88
N ASP A 17 -29.62 -21.64 -12.27
CA ASP A 17 -29.29 -22.59 -11.20
C ASP A 17 -28.41 -23.74 -11.73
N ALA A 18 -28.70 -24.29 -12.91
CA ALA A 18 -27.85 -25.29 -13.56
C ALA A 18 -26.43 -24.74 -13.85
N ARG A 19 -26.32 -23.47 -14.28
CA ARG A 19 -25.04 -22.84 -14.53
C ARG A 19 -24.26 -22.63 -13.23
N LEU A 20 -24.90 -22.10 -12.18
CA LEU A 20 -24.28 -21.96 -10.86
C LEU A 20 -23.82 -23.30 -10.27
N ALA A 21 -24.62 -24.38 -10.44
CA ALA A 21 -24.22 -25.71 -10.01
C ALA A 21 -22.97 -26.22 -10.75
N LEU A 22 -22.87 -25.95 -12.06
CA LEU A 22 -21.64 -26.24 -12.83
C LEU A 22 -20.44 -25.40 -12.37
N ASP A 23 -20.65 -24.12 -12.06
CA ASP A 23 -19.59 -23.22 -11.58
C ASP A 23 -19.09 -23.63 -10.19
N VAL A 24 -19.93 -24.21 -9.33
CA VAL A 24 -19.49 -24.86 -8.09
C VAL A 24 -18.48 -25.98 -8.40
N GLU A 25 -18.75 -26.86 -9.35
CA GLU A 25 -17.83 -27.95 -9.73
C GLU A 25 -16.53 -27.41 -10.38
N ARG A 26 -16.61 -26.31 -11.14
CA ARG A 26 -15.44 -25.60 -11.69
C ARG A 26 -14.57 -25.05 -10.57
N LEU A 27 -15.18 -24.41 -9.56
CA LEU A 27 -14.49 -23.83 -8.43
C LEU A 27 -13.85 -24.90 -7.52
N LEU A 28 -14.55 -26.01 -7.27
CA LEU A 28 -14.01 -27.17 -6.54
C LEU A 28 -12.82 -27.80 -7.26
N ARG A 29 -12.90 -27.97 -8.57
CA ARG A 29 -11.78 -28.44 -9.40
C ARG A 29 -10.58 -27.51 -9.29
N PHE A 30 -10.78 -26.17 -9.36
CA PHE A 30 -9.76 -25.18 -9.14
C PHE A 30 -9.12 -25.36 -7.75
N GLY A 31 -9.93 -25.47 -6.69
CA GLY A 31 -9.45 -25.67 -5.31
C GLY A 31 -8.57 -26.92 -5.13
N ARG A 32 -8.96 -28.05 -5.76
CA ARG A 32 -8.15 -29.29 -5.74
C ARG A 32 -6.82 -29.10 -6.46
N LYS A 33 -6.85 -28.54 -7.67
CA LYS A 33 -5.68 -28.33 -8.49
C LYS A 33 -4.63 -27.46 -7.76
N HIS A 34 -5.07 -26.42 -7.11
CA HIS A 34 -4.22 -25.51 -6.34
C HIS A 34 -3.95 -25.98 -4.91
N LYS A 35 -4.41 -27.19 -4.54
CA LYS A 35 -4.17 -27.82 -3.22
C LYS A 35 -4.71 -27.00 -2.04
N LEU A 36 -5.85 -26.31 -2.27
CA LEU A 36 -6.58 -25.59 -1.22
C LEU A 36 -7.44 -26.56 -0.39
N ILE A 37 -8.04 -27.55 -1.04
CA ILE A 37 -8.88 -28.59 -0.45
C ILE A 37 -8.36 -29.99 -0.80
N LYS A 38 -8.61 -30.94 0.07
CA LYS A 38 -8.38 -32.39 -0.11
C LYS A 38 -9.68 -33.07 -0.51
N GLU A 39 -9.61 -34.38 -0.84
CA GLU A 39 -10.74 -35.16 -1.36
C GLU A 39 -11.97 -35.12 -0.43
N LEU A 40 -11.79 -35.33 0.88
CA LEU A 40 -12.91 -35.27 1.84
C LEU A 40 -13.38 -33.85 2.11
N ASP A 41 -12.49 -32.86 2.07
CA ASP A 41 -12.83 -31.46 2.24
C ASP A 41 -13.73 -30.94 1.10
N GLU A 42 -13.64 -31.57 -0.08
CA GLU A 42 -14.47 -31.22 -1.25
C GLU A 42 -15.96 -31.38 -0.98
N LEU A 43 -16.36 -32.41 -0.23
CA LEU A 43 -17.77 -32.60 0.12
C LEU A 43 -18.30 -31.47 0.99
N VAL A 44 -17.49 -31.05 1.98
CA VAL A 44 -17.83 -29.93 2.86
C VAL A 44 -17.90 -28.63 2.05
N ALA A 45 -16.91 -28.37 1.20
CA ALA A 45 -16.87 -27.18 0.37
C ALA A 45 -18.06 -27.11 -0.61
N ARG A 46 -18.40 -28.26 -1.28
CA ARG A 46 -19.56 -28.38 -2.18
C ARG A 46 -20.84 -28.02 -1.44
N ASN A 47 -21.10 -28.67 -0.31
CA ASN A 47 -22.33 -28.46 0.45
C ASN A 47 -22.42 -27.00 0.96
N THR A 48 -21.30 -26.41 1.37
CA THR A 48 -21.24 -24.99 1.75
C THR A 48 -21.56 -24.07 0.57
N LEU A 49 -21.03 -24.36 -0.63
CA LEU A 49 -21.31 -23.56 -1.84
C LEU A 49 -22.76 -23.70 -2.30
N LEU A 50 -23.32 -24.92 -2.25
CA LEU A 50 -24.73 -25.15 -2.57
C LEU A 50 -25.65 -24.36 -1.63
N ASP A 51 -25.38 -24.39 -0.33
CA ASP A 51 -26.12 -23.60 0.68
C ASP A 51 -26.02 -22.10 0.40
N LEU A 52 -24.82 -21.58 0.19
CA LEU A 52 -24.59 -20.15 -0.10
C LEU A 52 -25.32 -19.67 -1.36
N LEU A 53 -25.44 -20.54 -2.37
CA LEU A 53 -26.08 -20.26 -3.66
C LEU A 53 -27.56 -20.69 -3.68
N GLN A 54 -28.07 -21.24 -2.58
CA GLN A 54 -29.42 -21.78 -2.47
C GLN A 54 -29.76 -22.76 -3.61
N LEU A 55 -28.85 -23.71 -3.86
CA LEU A 55 -28.99 -24.76 -4.86
C LEU A 55 -29.37 -26.08 -4.18
N ALA A 56 -30.37 -26.76 -4.73
CA ALA A 56 -30.90 -28.01 -4.15
C ALA A 56 -30.00 -29.24 -4.44
N VAL A 57 -29.30 -29.23 -5.57
CA VAL A 57 -28.48 -30.36 -6.04
C VAL A 57 -27.20 -29.89 -6.73
N PRO A 58 -26.11 -30.68 -6.69
CA PRO A 58 -24.91 -30.39 -7.48
C PRO A 58 -25.13 -30.62 -8.97
N SER A 59 -24.22 -30.15 -9.81
CA SER A 59 -24.26 -30.42 -11.25
C SER A 59 -23.89 -31.88 -11.55
N GLU A 60 -24.68 -32.53 -12.42
CA GLU A 60 -24.32 -33.82 -12.98
C GLU A 60 -23.30 -33.68 -14.14
N THR A 61 -23.19 -32.46 -14.71
CA THR A 61 -22.28 -32.17 -15.80
C THR A 61 -20.86 -32.03 -15.27
N LYS A 62 -19.91 -32.75 -15.87
CA LYS A 62 -18.49 -32.62 -15.51
C LYS A 62 -17.97 -31.23 -15.94
N PRO A 63 -17.25 -30.54 -15.05
CA PRO A 63 -16.69 -29.26 -15.39
C PRO A 63 -15.64 -29.36 -16.51
N PRO A 64 -15.55 -28.36 -17.40
CA PRO A 64 -14.57 -28.32 -18.47
C PRO A 64 -13.13 -28.35 -17.93
N LYS A 65 -12.22 -28.82 -18.79
CA LYS A 65 -10.78 -28.82 -18.46
C LYS A 65 -10.21 -27.38 -18.62
N GLU A 66 -10.35 -26.57 -17.58
CA GLU A 66 -9.81 -25.22 -17.51
C GLU A 66 -8.58 -25.18 -16.60
N ASP A 67 -7.70 -24.23 -16.86
CA ASP A 67 -6.48 -24.01 -16.08
C ASP A 67 -6.23 -22.51 -15.81
N PRO A 68 -7.15 -21.81 -15.17
CA PRO A 68 -6.94 -20.40 -14.82
C PRO A 68 -5.90 -20.28 -13.70
N ALA A 69 -5.03 -19.26 -13.79
CA ALA A 69 -4.06 -18.96 -12.74
C ALA A 69 -4.74 -18.42 -11.46
N THR A 70 -5.92 -17.79 -11.61
CA THR A 70 -6.72 -17.26 -10.49
C THR A 70 -8.21 -17.57 -10.72
N PRO A 71 -9.03 -17.61 -9.65
CA PRO A 71 -10.46 -17.89 -9.78
C PRO A 71 -11.29 -16.64 -10.15
N ALA A 72 -10.66 -15.48 -10.38
CA ALA A 72 -11.33 -14.18 -10.46
C ALA A 72 -12.50 -14.16 -11.47
N ALA A 73 -12.26 -14.60 -12.70
CA ALA A 73 -13.31 -14.59 -13.75
C ALA A 73 -14.49 -15.52 -13.41
N LEU A 74 -14.22 -16.68 -12.82
CA LEU A 74 -15.25 -17.62 -12.37
C LEU A 74 -16.06 -17.04 -11.20
N LEU A 75 -15.37 -16.41 -10.24
CA LEU A 75 -16.04 -15.77 -9.12
C LEU A 75 -16.90 -14.58 -9.57
N ASP A 76 -16.41 -13.77 -10.53
CA ASP A 76 -17.19 -12.67 -11.12
C ASP A 76 -18.49 -13.19 -11.76
N GLU A 77 -18.42 -14.30 -12.51
CA GLU A 77 -19.58 -14.97 -13.12
C GLU A 77 -20.56 -15.45 -12.04
N MET A 78 -20.08 -16.18 -11.03
CA MET A 78 -20.91 -16.70 -9.93
C MET A 78 -21.59 -15.58 -9.14
N VAL A 79 -20.87 -14.47 -8.86
CA VAL A 79 -21.41 -13.29 -8.17
C VAL A 79 -22.50 -12.60 -9.00
N GLU A 80 -22.32 -12.48 -10.31
CA GLU A 80 -23.33 -11.89 -11.19
C GLU A 80 -24.61 -12.74 -11.23
N LEU A 81 -24.48 -14.04 -11.37
CA LEU A 81 -25.62 -14.98 -11.35
C LEU A 81 -26.34 -14.99 -9.99
N ALA A 82 -25.58 -14.93 -8.88
CA ALA A 82 -26.13 -14.88 -7.53
C ALA A 82 -26.89 -13.55 -7.27
N ALA A 83 -26.38 -12.43 -7.78
CA ALA A 83 -27.07 -11.15 -7.71
C ALA A 83 -28.41 -11.18 -8.48
N ARG A 84 -28.44 -11.82 -9.66
CA ARG A 84 -29.67 -12.02 -10.44
C ARG A 84 -30.65 -13.01 -9.82
N LYS A 85 -30.16 -13.86 -8.94
CA LYS A 85 -30.97 -14.74 -8.08
C LYS A 85 -31.46 -14.00 -6.82
N GLU A 86 -31.13 -12.72 -6.67
CA GLU A 86 -31.49 -11.84 -5.55
C GLU A 86 -30.96 -12.34 -4.19
N LEU A 87 -29.84 -13.06 -4.17
CA LEU A 87 -29.23 -13.52 -2.92
C LEU A 87 -28.63 -12.36 -2.10
N PHE A 88 -28.38 -11.23 -2.74
CA PHE A 88 -27.96 -9.96 -2.14
C PHE A 88 -28.26 -8.79 -3.09
N ASP A 89 -28.24 -7.55 -2.58
CA ASP A 89 -28.37 -6.34 -3.43
C ASP A 89 -27.13 -6.17 -4.33
N GLY A 90 -27.20 -6.64 -5.56
CA GLY A 90 -26.13 -6.59 -6.56
C GLY A 90 -25.75 -5.18 -7.03
N ALA A 91 -26.58 -4.15 -6.72
CA ALA A 91 -26.25 -2.76 -7.01
C ALA A 91 -25.25 -2.16 -6.00
N VAL A 92 -24.98 -2.83 -4.87
CA VAL A 92 -24.02 -2.39 -3.85
C VAL A 92 -22.68 -3.10 -4.03
N PRO A 93 -21.61 -2.41 -4.47
CA PRO A 93 -20.31 -3.04 -4.75
C PRO A 93 -19.74 -3.82 -3.56
N GLN A 94 -19.92 -3.32 -2.32
CA GLN A 94 -19.41 -4.00 -1.12
C GLN A 94 -20.09 -5.36 -0.88
N TYR A 95 -21.37 -5.51 -1.20
CA TYR A 95 -22.06 -6.80 -1.06
C TYR A 95 -21.56 -7.82 -2.10
N ARG A 96 -21.24 -7.38 -3.33
CA ARG A 96 -20.62 -8.24 -4.35
C ARG A 96 -19.27 -8.75 -3.86
N ILE A 97 -18.42 -7.87 -3.33
CA ILE A 97 -17.11 -8.22 -2.76
C ILE A 97 -17.26 -9.20 -1.58
N ASN A 98 -18.20 -8.95 -0.69
CA ASN A 98 -18.43 -9.80 0.47
C ASN A 98 -18.91 -11.20 0.03
N PHE A 99 -19.81 -11.28 -0.95
CA PHE A 99 -20.32 -12.55 -1.46
C PHE A 99 -19.23 -13.35 -2.19
N GLU A 100 -18.44 -12.70 -3.05
CA GLU A 100 -17.28 -13.28 -3.71
C GLU A 100 -16.31 -13.91 -2.70
N THR A 101 -16.00 -13.15 -1.64
CA THR A 101 -15.08 -13.61 -0.59
C THR A 101 -15.65 -14.79 0.20
N ARG A 102 -16.98 -14.85 0.39
CA ARG A 102 -17.67 -16.01 1.01
C ARG A 102 -17.58 -17.27 0.13
N LEU A 103 -17.78 -17.15 -1.18
CA LEU A 103 -17.66 -18.27 -2.11
C LEU A 103 -16.25 -18.88 -2.05
N MET A 104 -15.22 -18.03 -2.16
CA MET A 104 -13.84 -18.49 -2.09
C MET A 104 -13.48 -19.00 -0.68
N GLY A 105 -14.10 -18.42 0.35
CA GLY A 105 -13.97 -18.82 1.75
C GLY A 105 -14.30 -20.29 2.02
N ALA A 106 -15.22 -20.89 1.24
CA ALA A 106 -15.59 -22.30 1.34
C ALA A 106 -14.42 -23.26 1.00
N LEU A 107 -13.44 -22.80 0.24
CA LEU A 107 -12.27 -23.60 -0.16
C LEU A 107 -11.02 -23.35 0.69
N MET A 108 -11.12 -22.48 1.70
CA MET A 108 -9.95 -22.07 2.45
C MET A 108 -9.48 -23.13 3.45
N PRO A 109 -8.19 -23.50 3.43
CA PRO A 109 -7.62 -24.32 4.49
C PRO A 109 -7.68 -23.60 5.83
N ARG A 110 -7.66 -24.35 6.93
CA ARG A 110 -7.59 -23.81 8.28
C ARG A 110 -6.30 -23.01 8.47
N GLU A 111 -6.36 -21.97 9.31
CA GLU A 111 -5.19 -21.14 9.65
C GLU A 111 -3.99 -21.96 10.11
N SER A 112 -4.23 -22.94 10.99
CA SER A 112 -3.19 -23.84 11.49
C SER A 112 -2.48 -24.67 10.41
N GLU A 113 -3.18 -25.03 9.31
CA GLU A 113 -2.56 -25.74 8.19
C GLU A 113 -1.68 -24.81 7.35
N VAL A 114 -2.10 -23.56 7.15
CA VAL A 114 -1.33 -22.52 6.46
C VAL A 114 -0.05 -22.22 7.25
N CYS A 115 -0.16 -21.93 8.55
CA CYS A 115 0.99 -21.69 9.44
C CYS A 115 1.96 -22.87 9.45
N LYS A 116 1.45 -24.10 9.60
CA LYS A 116 2.29 -25.31 9.58
C LYS A 116 3.04 -25.50 8.28
N LYS A 117 2.40 -25.19 7.14
CA LYS A 117 3.03 -25.30 5.83
C LYS A 117 4.08 -24.22 5.62
N PHE A 118 3.79 -22.97 6.00
CA PHE A 118 4.76 -21.88 5.96
C PHE A 118 6.01 -22.22 6.77
N HIS A 119 5.83 -22.59 8.05
CA HIS A 119 6.94 -22.94 8.93
C HIS A 119 7.76 -24.11 8.38
N LYS A 120 7.10 -25.16 7.87
CA LYS A 120 7.80 -26.30 7.25
C LYS A 120 8.66 -25.88 6.05
N LEU A 121 8.18 -24.95 5.22
CA LEU A 121 8.94 -24.42 4.08
C LEU A 121 10.10 -23.57 4.56
N TYR A 122 9.85 -22.69 5.53
CA TYR A 122 10.85 -21.82 6.13
C TYR A 122 12.05 -22.64 6.67
N VAL A 123 11.77 -23.65 7.51
CA VAL A 123 12.82 -24.50 8.10
C VAL A 123 13.54 -25.36 7.05
N LYS A 124 12.82 -25.90 6.06
CA LYS A 124 13.42 -26.86 5.10
C LYS A 124 14.04 -26.22 3.89
N LYS A 125 13.57 -25.06 3.44
CA LYS A 125 13.93 -24.41 2.17
C LYS A 125 14.31 -22.94 2.29
N GLY A 126 14.23 -22.38 3.50
CA GLY A 126 14.54 -20.99 3.80
C GLY A 126 13.37 -20.02 3.62
N ALA A 127 13.62 -18.79 4.06
CA ALA A 127 12.64 -17.73 4.12
C ALA A 127 11.98 -17.43 2.76
N LYS A 128 12.79 -17.31 1.69
CA LYS A 128 12.28 -17.01 0.35
C LYS A 128 11.28 -18.06 -0.15
N ALA A 129 11.54 -19.33 0.04
CA ALA A 129 10.62 -20.39 -0.40
C ALA A 129 9.30 -20.40 0.39
N ALA A 130 9.33 -19.96 1.66
CA ALA A 130 8.14 -19.83 2.49
C ALA A 130 7.29 -18.65 2.06
N THR A 131 7.90 -17.48 1.82
CA THR A 131 7.22 -16.27 1.36
C THR A 131 6.70 -16.41 -0.07
N ASP A 132 7.45 -16.98 -1.00
CA ASP A 132 7.00 -17.27 -2.37
C ASP A 132 5.71 -18.12 -2.33
N TRP A 133 5.72 -19.21 -1.55
CA TRP A 133 4.52 -20.05 -1.41
C TRP A 133 3.34 -19.29 -0.80
N PHE A 134 3.58 -18.49 0.24
CA PHE A 134 2.50 -17.78 0.92
C PHE A 134 1.90 -16.66 0.06
N TYR A 135 2.74 -15.98 -0.74
CA TYR A 135 2.29 -15.02 -1.72
C TYR A 135 1.42 -15.66 -2.80
N ASP A 136 1.92 -16.75 -3.41
CA ASP A 136 1.16 -17.52 -4.42
C ASP A 136 -0.17 -18.02 -3.84
N PHE A 137 -0.17 -18.48 -2.59
CA PHE A 137 -1.39 -18.87 -1.89
C PHE A 137 -2.38 -17.71 -1.79
N CYS A 138 -1.94 -16.51 -1.43
CA CYS A 138 -2.80 -15.32 -1.36
C CYS A 138 -3.33 -14.88 -2.74
N VAL A 139 -2.57 -15.08 -3.81
CA VAL A 139 -3.01 -14.84 -5.20
C VAL A 139 -4.07 -15.87 -5.62
N VAL A 140 -3.79 -17.14 -5.43
CA VAL A 140 -4.70 -18.25 -5.80
C VAL A 140 -6.03 -18.20 -5.03
N THR A 141 -6.02 -17.73 -3.79
CA THR A 141 -7.24 -17.57 -2.97
C THR A 141 -8.00 -16.27 -3.26
N ASN A 142 -7.60 -15.51 -4.29
CA ASN A 142 -8.16 -14.21 -4.63
C ASN A 142 -8.15 -13.20 -3.46
N TYR A 143 -7.31 -13.43 -2.45
CA TYR A 143 -7.06 -12.44 -1.41
C TYR A 143 -6.29 -11.25 -1.99
N ILE A 144 -5.24 -11.50 -2.76
CA ILE A 144 -4.58 -10.51 -3.62
C ILE A 144 -5.30 -10.51 -4.96
N ARG A 145 -6.02 -9.43 -5.23
CA ARG A 145 -6.91 -9.29 -6.40
C ARG A 145 -6.14 -8.83 -7.63
N THR A 146 -5.31 -9.70 -8.19
CA THR A 146 -4.41 -9.38 -9.31
C THR A 146 -5.13 -8.84 -10.54
N ALA A 147 -6.34 -9.32 -10.84
CA ALA A 147 -7.14 -8.85 -11.96
C ALA A 147 -7.60 -7.37 -11.79
N GLN A 148 -7.85 -6.93 -10.57
CA GLN A 148 -8.17 -5.53 -10.26
C GLN A 148 -6.89 -4.69 -10.24
N ILE A 149 -5.82 -5.18 -9.62
CA ILE A 149 -4.52 -4.50 -9.56
C ILE A 149 -3.98 -4.20 -10.96
N ALA A 150 -4.15 -5.13 -11.91
CA ALA A 150 -3.74 -4.95 -13.31
C ALA A 150 -4.46 -3.80 -14.05
N LYS A 151 -5.53 -3.24 -13.47
CA LYS A 151 -6.23 -2.07 -14.02
C LYS A 151 -5.60 -0.74 -13.61
N ASN A 152 -4.72 -0.73 -12.60
CA ASN A 152 -4.01 0.46 -12.17
C ASN A 152 -3.19 1.04 -13.32
N ILE A 153 -3.12 2.36 -13.38
CA ILE A 153 -2.32 3.07 -14.38
C ILE A 153 -1.00 3.43 -13.72
N GLN A 154 0.12 3.03 -14.35
CA GLN A 154 1.46 3.22 -13.78
C GLN A 154 2.40 3.81 -14.82
N TRP A 155 3.28 4.72 -14.38
CA TRP A 155 4.38 5.27 -15.17
C TRP A 155 5.49 5.81 -14.27
N ASN A 156 6.66 6.08 -14.86
CA ASN A 156 7.77 6.71 -14.17
C ASN A 156 7.91 8.17 -14.61
N THR A 157 8.34 9.03 -13.70
CA THR A 157 8.64 10.44 -13.98
C THR A 157 10.05 10.76 -13.51
N ALA A 158 10.90 11.24 -14.43
CA ALA A 158 12.23 11.72 -14.11
C ALA A 158 12.18 13.04 -13.33
N THR A 159 12.94 13.14 -12.25
CA THR A 159 13.08 14.30 -11.38
C THR A 159 14.55 14.58 -11.07
N PRO A 160 14.90 15.70 -10.43
CA PRO A 160 16.29 15.95 -9.97
C PRO A 160 16.80 14.91 -8.95
N TYR A 161 15.91 14.11 -8.36
CA TYR A 161 16.22 13.10 -7.35
C TYR A 161 16.26 11.67 -7.90
N GLY A 162 16.15 11.51 -9.20
CA GLY A 162 15.94 10.24 -9.89
C GLY A 162 14.50 10.04 -10.37
N GLU A 163 14.16 8.82 -10.74
CA GLU A 163 12.80 8.50 -11.18
C GLU A 163 11.87 8.29 -10.00
N LEU A 164 10.68 8.90 -10.06
CA LEU A 164 9.56 8.58 -9.18
C LEU A 164 8.58 7.65 -9.90
N GLU A 165 7.99 6.73 -9.17
CA GLU A 165 6.98 5.81 -9.68
C GLU A 165 5.58 6.33 -9.33
N ILE A 166 4.73 6.49 -10.34
CA ILE A 166 3.39 7.06 -10.17
C ILE A 166 2.35 5.99 -10.46
N THR A 167 1.41 5.81 -9.55
CA THR A 167 0.28 4.88 -9.70
C THR A 167 -1.03 5.61 -9.46
N ILE A 168 -1.93 5.62 -10.46
CA ILE A 168 -3.34 5.90 -10.23
C ILE A 168 -4.00 4.60 -9.79
N ASN A 169 -4.41 4.56 -8.54
CA ASN A 169 -4.96 3.35 -7.92
C ASN A 169 -6.46 3.21 -8.22
N LEU A 170 -6.81 2.22 -9.05
CA LEU A 170 -8.18 1.87 -9.40
C LEU A 170 -8.74 0.69 -8.59
N THR A 171 -7.94 0.10 -7.70
CA THR A 171 -8.36 -1.07 -6.90
C THR A 171 -9.16 -0.69 -5.66
N LYS A 172 -9.03 0.55 -5.19
CA LYS A 172 -9.80 1.10 -4.08
C LYS A 172 -10.86 2.05 -4.67
N PRO A 173 -12.07 1.55 -5.00
CA PRO A 173 -13.11 2.40 -5.57
C PRO A 173 -13.48 3.50 -4.58
N GLU A 174 -13.75 4.69 -5.10
CA GLU A 174 -14.39 5.74 -4.33
C GLU A 174 -15.78 5.23 -3.92
N LYS A 175 -16.16 5.51 -2.69
CA LYS A 175 -17.46 5.05 -2.18
C LYS A 175 -18.57 5.84 -2.83
N ASP A 176 -19.53 5.14 -3.42
CA ASP A 176 -20.73 5.77 -3.98
C ASP A 176 -21.67 6.29 -2.86
N PRO A 177 -22.54 7.27 -3.17
CA PRO A 177 -23.44 7.86 -2.17
C PRO A 177 -24.38 6.86 -1.48
N LYS A 178 -24.82 5.81 -2.19
CA LYS A 178 -25.68 4.75 -1.62
C LYS A 178 -24.92 3.94 -0.57
N THR A 179 -23.68 3.56 -0.88
CA THR A 179 -22.79 2.85 0.06
C THR A 179 -22.52 3.71 1.30
N ILE A 180 -22.22 5.00 1.14
CA ILE A 180 -22.01 5.93 2.27
C ILE A 180 -23.25 6.03 3.15
N ALA A 181 -24.44 6.14 2.55
CA ALA A 181 -25.71 6.21 3.30
C ALA A 181 -25.96 4.93 4.10
N LEU A 182 -25.76 3.76 3.50
CA LEU A 182 -25.91 2.47 4.18
C LEU A 182 -24.89 2.28 5.31
N GLU A 183 -23.65 2.73 5.14
CA GLU A 183 -22.61 2.68 6.18
C GLU A 183 -22.99 3.50 7.42
N ARG A 184 -23.60 4.67 7.22
CA ARG A 184 -24.06 5.54 8.34
C ARG A 184 -25.14 4.89 9.19
N LEU A 185 -25.93 4.00 8.61
CA LEU A 185 -27.01 3.27 9.31
C LEU A 185 -26.48 2.07 10.12
N GLN A 186 -25.20 1.68 9.93
CA GLN A 186 -24.66 0.53 10.64
C GLN A 186 -24.30 0.87 12.08
N PRO A 187 -24.58 -0.05 13.03
CA PRO A 187 -24.12 0.11 14.39
C PRO A 187 -22.59 0.12 14.44
N LYS A 188 -22.03 0.94 15.32
CA LYS A 188 -20.59 0.91 15.61
C LYS A 188 -20.25 -0.44 16.25
N SER A 189 -19.35 -1.19 15.62
CA SER A 189 -18.85 -2.47 16.14
C SER A 189 -17.37 -2.32 16.47
N GLY A 190 -16.97 -2.77 17.65
CA GLY A 190 -15.57 -2.83 18.06
C GLY A 190 -14.86 -4.12 17.64
N TYR A 191 -15.49 -4.95 16.78
CA TYR A 191 -14.91 -6.22 16.34
C TYR A 191 -14.98 -6.39 14.81
N PRO A 192 -13.84 -6.67 14.15
CA PRO A 192 -12.47 -6.50 14.65
C PRO A 192 -12.21 -5.04 15.06
N ALA A 193 -11.28 -4.79 15.99
CA ALA A 193 -11.02 -3.45 16.48
C ALA A 193 -10.41 -2.53 15.40
N CYS A 194 -9.57 -3.07 14.51
CA CYS A 194 -9.06 -2.36 13.33
C CYS A 194 -8.75 -3.33 12.18
N MET A 195 -8.36 -2.77 11.02
CA MET A 195 -8.03 -3.54 9.80
C MET A 195 -6.81 -4.46 9.94
N LEU A 196 -5.97 -4.24 10.97
CA LEU A 196 -4.72 -4.99 11.20
C LEU A 196 -4.84 -6.00 12.34
N CYS A 197 -5.97 -6.06 13.05
CA CYS A 197 -6.15 -7.04 14.12
C CYS A 197 -6.22 -8.47 13.57
N LYS A 198 -5.62 -9.44 14.28
CA LYS A 198 -5.66 -10.87 13.93
C LYS A 198 -7.09 -11.43 13.83
N GLU A 199 -8.04 -10.83 14.50
CA GLU A 199 -9.46 -11.13 14.46
C GLU A 199 -10.09 -10.93 13.06
N ASN A 200 -9.38 -10.33 12.13
CA ASN A 200 -9.78 -10.26 10.73
C ASN A 200 -9.72 -11.63 10.01
N ILE A 201 -8.98 -12.61 10.53
CA ILE A 201 -8.89 -13.95 9.91
C ILE A 201 -10.29 -14.56 9.78
N GLY A 202 -10.73 -14.82 8.55
CA GLY A 202 -12.02 -15.45 8.30
C GLY A 202 -13.24 -14.54 8.56
N TYR A 203 -13.05 -13.26 8.85
CA TYR A 203 -14.16 -12.33 9.14
C TYR A 203 -15.06 -12.15 7.92
N ALA A 204 -16.38 -12.27 8.14
CA ALA A 204 -17.36 -12.24 7.06
C ALA A 204 -17.49 -10.88 6.35
N GLY A 205 -17.07 -9.82 7.02
CA GLY A 205 -17.26 -8.46 6.53
C GLY A 205 -18.67 -7.91 6.77
N ARG A 206 -18.81 -6.64 6.52
CA ARG A 206 -20.07 -5.89 6.53
C ARG A 206 -19.93 -4.69 5.60
N ILE A 207 -20.96 -3.91 5.40
CA ILE A 207 -20.92 -2.81 4.44
C ILE A 207 -19.80 -1.78 4.70
N ASN A 208 -19.51 -1.52 5.98
CA ASN A 208 -18.46 -0.57 6.41
C ASN A 208 -17.16 -1.23 6.88
N PHE A 209 -17.01 -2.54 6.65
CA PHE A 209 -15.79 -3.27 7.02
C PHE A 209 -15.56 -4.45 6.04
N PRO A 210 -14.38 -4.59 5.43
CA PRO A 210 -14.16 -5.55 4.37
C PRO A 210 -14.27 -7.00 4.84
N ALA A 211 -14.77 -7.87 3.93
CA ALA A 211 -14.74 -9.32 4.11
C ALA A 211 -13.29 -9.85 4.08
N ARG A 212 -13.01 -10.84 4.91
CA ARG A 212 -11.68 -11.42 5.15
C ARG A 212 -11.68 -12.95 5.23
N GLN A 213 -12.68 -13.64 4.66
CA GLN A 213 -12.72 -15.12 4.70
C GLN A 213 -11.51 -15.76 4.00
N THR A 214 -10.92 -15.10 3.01
CA THR A 214 -9.71 -15.56 2.32
C THR A 214 -8.41 -15.06 2.97
N HIS A 215 -8.49 -14.21 3.98
CA HIS A 215 -7.34 -13.67 4.70
C HIS A 215 -6.71 -14.73 5.60
N ARG A 216 -5.38 -14.88 5.51
CA ARG A 216 -4.54 -15.71 6.37
C ARG A 216 -3.31 -14.93 6.79
N ILE A 217 -2.77 -15.24 7.96
CA ILE A 217 -1.55 -14.63 8.52
C ILE A 217 -0.62 -15.75 8.97
N VAL A 218 0.66 -15.46 9.12
CA VAL A 218 1.62 -16.42 9.67
C VAL A 218 2.38 -15.81 10.85
N PRO A 219 2.54 -16.53 11.96
CA PRO A 219 3.24 -16.02 13.13
C PRO A 219 4.73 -15.88 12.83
N ILE A 220 5.32 -14.77 13.26
CA ILE A 220 6.76 -14.49 13.26
C ILE A 220 7.13 -13.82 14.57
N GLU A 221 8.34 -14.06 15.06
CA GLU A 221 8.89 -13.39 16.23
C GLU A 221 9.87 -12.30 15.77
N LEU A 222 9.76 -11.09 16.30
CA LEU A 222 10.66 -9.97 15.99
C LEU A 222 11.19 -9.38 17.29
N ALA A 223 12.49 -9.48 17.52
CA ALA A 223 13.19 -8.97 18.71
C ALA A 223 12.52 -9.37 20.04
N GLY A 224 12.00 -10.61 20.12
CA GLY A 224 11.34 -11.17 21.29
C GLY A 224 9.84 -10.88 21.42
N GLU A 225 9.24 -10.15 20.48
CA GLU A 225 7.81 -9.84 20.45
C GLU A 225 7.08 -10.65 19.37
N GLN A 226 5.83 -11.02 19.64
CA GLN A 226 5.01 -11.77 18.69
C GLN A 226 4.38 -10.84 17.65
N PHE A 227 4.67 -11.11 16.39
CA PHE A 227 4.06 -10.47 15.22
C PHE A 227 3.41 -11.51 14.30
N TYR A 228 2.63 -11.02 13.35
CA TYR A 228 2.09 -11.81 12.26
C TYR A 228 2.42 -11.16 10.92
N LEU A 229 2.86 -11.97 9.96
CA LEU A 229 3.07 -11.56 8.58
C LEU A 229 1.79 -11.81 7.79
N GLN A 230 1.32 -10.80 7.07
CA GLN A 230 0.24 -10.88 6.07
C GLN A 230 0.64 -10.14 4.79
N TYR A 231 0.05 -10.51 3.65
CA TYR A 231 0.12 -9.68 2.46
C TYR A 231 -1.01 -8.65 2.43
N SER A 232 -0.77 -7.54 1.73
CA SER A 232 -1.80 -6.52 1.49
C SER A 232 -2.66 -6.91 0.29
N PRO A 233 -4.00 -6.90 0.40
CA PRO A 233 -4.87 -7.17 -0.74
C PRO A 233 -4.81 -6.08 -1.81
N TYR A 234 -4.31 -4.88 -1.47
CA TYR A 234 -4.19 -3.74 -2.38
C TYR A 234 -2.90 -3.78 -3.21
N ALA A 235 -1.85 -4.50 -2.75
CA ALA A 235 -0.59 -4.74 -3.42
C ALA A 235 -0.08 -3.51 -4.21
N TYR A 236 0.33 -2.46 -3.49
CA TYR A 236 0.88 -1.25 -4.12
C TYR A 236 2.20 -1.51 -4.85
N PHE A 237 2.89 -2.56 -4.47
CA PHE A 237 4.12 -3.07 -5.08
C PHE A 237 4.20 -4.60 -4.88
N HIS A 238 5.19 -5.23 -5.53
CA HIS A 238 5.32 -6.69 -5.51
C HIS A 238 5.57 -7.23 -4.09
N GLU A 239 4.76 -8.22 -3.70
CA GLU A 239 4.79 -8.85 -2.36
C GLU A 239 4.61 -7.85 -1.20
N HIS A 240 3.82 -6.77 -1.42
CA HIS A 240 3.50 -5.84 -0.33
C HIS A 240 2.92 -6.58 0.87
N CYS A 241 3.66 -6.59 1.97
CA CYS A 241 3.30 -7.26 3.22
C CYS A 241 3.24 -6.29 4.39
N ILE A 242 2.57 -6.73 5.44
CA ILE A 242 2.42 -6.02 6.71
C ILE A 242 2.79 -6.99 7.82
N MET A 243 3.67 -6.56 8.71
CA MET A 243 3.98 -7.24 9.97
C MET A 243 3.21 -6.53 11.06
N LEU A 244 2.15 -7.14 11.56
CA LEU A 244 1.28 -6.57 12.61
C LEU A 244 1.63 -7.17 13.97
N HIS A 245 1.69 -6.32 14.99
CA HIS A 245 1.91 -6.78 16.35
C HIS A 245 0.71 -7.60 16.86
N GLU A 246 0.96 -8.62 17.69
CA GLU A 246 -0.12 -9.46 18.22
C GLU A 246 -1.16 -8.67 19.00
N GLN A 247 -0.72 -7.71 19.81
CA GLN A 247 -1.58 -6.87 20.61
C GLN A 247 -1.94 -5.59 19.84
N HIS A 248 -3.18 -5.13 20.00
CA HIS A 248 -3.62 -3.84 19.50
C HIS A 248 -3.05 -2.72 20.39
N LYS A 249 -1.77 -2.38 20.17
CA LYS A 249 -1.06 -1.30 20.87
C LYS A 249 -0.66 -0.21 19.88
N PRO A 250 -0.62 1.07 20.31
CA PRO A 250 -0.21 2.17 19.43
C PRO A 250 1.19 1.97 18.83
N MET A 251 1.43 2.61 17.70
CA MET A 251 2.77 2.72 17.12
C MET A 251 3.65 3.60 18.01
N GLU A 252 4.88 3.18 18.19
CA GLU A 252 5.92 3.95 18.86
C GLU A 252 7.22 3.80 18.08
N MET A 253 7.89 4.92 17.79
CA MET A 253 9.21 4.91 17.17
C MET A 253 10.28 5.00 18.26
N ASN A 254 10.92 3.88 18.58
CA ASN A 254 11.91 3.75 19.64
C ASN A 254 12.99 2.71 19.30
N LYS A 255 13.87 2.44 20.25
CA LYS A 255 14.96 1.45 20.08
C LYS A 255 14.43 0.03 19.80
N GLN A 256 13.32 -0.37 20.45
CA GLN A 256 12.71 -1.69 20.26
C GLN A 256 12.15 -1.82 18.83
N THR A 257 11.47 -0.80 18.33
CA THR A 257 10.94 -0.74 16.96
C THR A 257 12.07 -0.87 15.91
N LEU A 258 13.20 -0.21 16.14
CA LEU A 258 14.38 -0.39 15.26
C LEU A 258 14.89 -1.82 15.31
N ALA A 259 14.97 -2.44 16.51
CA ALA A 259 15.41 -3.82 16.64
C ALA A 259 14.48 -4.81 15.91
N GLU A 260 13.16 -4.59 16.00
CA GLU A 260 12.15 -5.40 15.32
C GLU A 260 12.28 -5.33 13.78
N ILE A 261 12.53 -4.13 13.22
CA ILE A 261 12.76 -3.93 11.78
C ILE A 261 14.05 -4.63 11.32
N PHE A 262 15.14 -4.51 12.10
CA PHE A 262 16.41 -5.19 11.81
C PHE A 262 16.26 -6.70 11.87
N ASP A 263 15.54 -7.22 12.86
CA ASP A 263 15.31 -8.66 13.00
C ASP A 263 14.47 -9.20 11.84
N PHE A 264 13.42 -8.46 11.40
CA PHE A 264 12.66 -8.86 10.22
C PHE A 264 13.54 -8.97 8.97
N VAL A 265 14.35 -7.96 8.67
CA VAL A 265 15.23 -8.00 7.49
C VAL A 265 16.31 -9.07 7.62
N SER A 266 16.77 -9.38 8.85
CA SER A 266 17.71 -10.49 9.09
C SER A 266 17.07 -11.86 8.80
N GLN A 267 15.80 -12.04 9.14
CA GLN A 267 15.05 -13.27 8.87
C GLN A 267 14.61 -13.37 7.40
N PHE A 268 14.29 -12.24 6.75
CA PHE A 268 13.79 -12.14 5.38
C PHE A 268 14.63 -11.16 4.54
N PRO A 269 15.92 -11.48 4.27
CA PRO A 269 16.87 -10.53 3.65
C PRO A 269 16.52 -10.13 2.20
N HIS A 270 15.59 -10.83 1.58
CA HIS A 270 15.07 -10.50 0.24
C HIS A 270 13.93 -9.47 0.28
N TYR A 271 13.57 -8.96 1.46
CA TYR A 271 12.54 -7.94 1.66
C TYR A 271 13.13 -6.61 2.12
N THR A 272 12.52 -5.53 1.68
CA THR A 272 12.60 -4.22 2.33
C THR A 272 11.58 -4.18 3.45
N CYS A 273 11.90 -3.54 4.56
CA CYS A 273 11.00 -3.31 5.69
C CYS A 273 11.12 -1.87 6.18
N GLY A 274 10.00 -1.24 6.50
CA GLY A 274 9.97 0.09 7.08
C GLY A 274 8.75 0.33 7.95
N SER A 275 8.75 1.42 8.67
CA SER A 275 7.63 1.86 9.50
C SER A 275 7.12 3.23 9.08
N ASN A 276 5.81 3.42 9.15
CA ASN A 276 5.29 4.78 9.19
C ASN A 276 5.80 5.51 10.44
N ALA A 277 5.83 6.83 10.38
CA ALA A 277 6.04 7.66 11.57
C ALA A 277 4.90 7.44 12.59
N ASP A 278 5.20 7.57 13.87
CA ASP A 278 4.28 7.35 14.99
C ASP A 278 3.45 8.58 15.40
N LEU A 279 3.67 9.72 14.75
CA LEU A 279 2.93 10.95 15.00
C LEU A 279 1.85 11.20 13.92
N PRO A 280 0.72 11.83 14.26
CA PRO A 280 -0.30 12.22 13.28
C PRO A 280 0.28 13.20 12.24
N ILE A 281 -0.43 13.41 11.13
CA ILE A 281 -0.05 14.27 10.01
C ILE A 281 1.08 13.68 9.14
N VAL A 282 2.14 13.15 9.76
CA VAL A 282 3.31 12.57 9.07
C VAL A 282 3.35 11.05 9.14
N GLY A 283 2.41 10.43 9.83
CA GLY A 283 2.26 8.97 9.95
C GLY A 283 1.28 8.38 8.95
N GLY A 284 1.12 7.07 9.02
CA GLY A 284 0.10 6.32 8.27
C GLY A 284 -1.31 6.48 8.84
N SER A 285 -2.29 5.84 8.19
CA SER A 285 -3.70 5.92 8.56
C SER A 285 -4.08 5.15 9.83
N ILE A 286 -3.24 4.21 10.29
CA ILE A 286 -3.51 3.36 11.47
C ILE A 286 -2.35 3.51 12.44
N LEU A 287 -2.43 4.50 13.33
CA LEU A 287 -1.45 4.73 14.40
C LEU A 287 -1.77 3.94 15.68
N SER A 288 -3.01 3.46 15.82
CA SER A 288 -3.48 2.74 17.00
C SER A 288 -3.01 1.28 17.10
N HIS A 289 -2.43 0.73 16.03
CA HIS A 289 -1.96 -0.65 16.01
C HIS A 289 -0.55 -0.72 15.42
N SER A 290 0.43 -1.11 16.25
CA SER A 290 1.83 -1.23 15.85
C SER A 290 2.01 -2.21 14.70
N HIS A 291 2.62 -1.73 13.62
CA HIS A 291 2.86 -2.52 12.41
C HIS A 291 4.01 -1.96 11.57
N PHE A 292 4.60 -2.83 10.77
CA PHE A 292 5.57 -2.48 9.74
C PHE A 292 5.02 -2.83 8.36
N GLN A 293 5.58 -2.23 7.33
CA GLN A 293 5.28 -2.57 5.94
C GLN A 293 6.56 -2.96 5.21
N GLY A 294 6.45 -3.90 4.30
CA GLY A 294 7.60 -4.38 3.55
C GLY A 294 7.19 -5.14 2.30
N GLY A 295 8.19 -5.72 1.64
CA GLY A 295 7.98 -6.55 0.47
C GLY A 295 9.24 -6.70 -0.37
N ARG A 296 9.16 -7.53 -1.42
CA ARG A 296 10.26 -7.77 -2.36
C ARG A 296 10.21 -6.73 -3.49
N TYR A 297 10.70 -5.54 -3.19
CA TYR A 297 10.67 -4.43 -4.12
C TYR A 297 11.86 -3.49 -3.90
N VAL A 298 12.40 -2.95 -4.99
CA VAL A 298 13.46 -1.94 -4.98
C VAL A 298 12.84 -0.59 -5.26
N PHE A 299 12.72 0.23 -4.23
CA PHE A 299 12.07 1.53 -4.32
C PHE A 299 12.99 2.61 -4.95
N PRO A 300 12.40 3.66 -5.55
CA PRO A 300 13.17 4.81 -6.06
C PRO A 300 14.18 5.37 -5.05
N MET A 301 13.79 5.57 -3.80
CA MET A 301 14.67 6.10 -2.75
C MET A 301 15.92 5.23 -2.52
N GLN A 302 15.82 3.91 -2.67
CA GLN A 302 16.97 3.01 -2.49
C GLN A 302 18.05 3.22 -3.56
N LYS A 303 17.65 3.72 -4.75
CA LYS A 303 18.54 4.02 -5.89
C LYS A 303 19.17 5.41 -5.80
N ALA A 304 18.69 6.26 -4.86
CA ALA A 304 19.19 7.62 -4.71
C ALA A 304 20.63 7.65 -4.20
N ASP A 305 21.41 8.60 -4.73
CA ASP A 305 22.80 8.80 -4.34
C ASP A 305 22.94 9.51 -2.98
N ILE A 306 24.08 9.34 -2.34
CA ILE A 306 24.46 10.14 -1.17
C ILE A 306 24.99 11.48 -1.67
N ALA A 307 24.28 12.57 -1.37
CA ALA A 307 24.67 13.93 -1.73
C ALA A 307 25.89 14.41 -0.91
N LEU A 308 25.91 14.06 0.37
CA LEU A 308 27.02 14.42 1.26
C LEU A 308 27.42 13.22 2.13
N PRO A 309 28.55 12.56 1.81
CA PRO A 309 29.10 11.51 2.69
C PRO A 309 29.50 12.07 4.05
N MET A 310 29.21 11.31 5.11
CA MET A 310 29.51 11.69 6.48
C MET A 310 30.11 10.50 7.25
N LYS A 311 30.89 10.80 8.29
CA LYS A 311 31.52 9.80 9.16
C LYS A 311 31.38 10.18 10.63
N ASP A 312 31.26 9.17 11.48
CA ASP A 312 31.39 9.29 12.93
C ASP A 312 32.52 8.36 13.40
N VAL A 313 33.56 8.92 13.96
CA VAL A 313 34.76 8.17 14.40
C VAL A 313 34.47 7.13 15.49
N ARG A 314 33.37 7.32 16.22
CA ARG A 314 32.91 6.34 17.23
C ARG A 314 32.40 5.04 16.61
N TYR A 315 32.00 5.08 15.34
CA TYR A 315 31.37 3.94 14.62
C TYR A 315 32.01 3.72 13.24
N PRO A 316 33.32 3.36 13.19
CA PRO A 316 34.05 3.27 11.92
C PRO A 316 33.50 2.20 10.96
N GLY A 317 32.70 1.25 11.47
CA GLY A 317 32.02 0.22 10.67
C GLY A 317 30.70 0.67 10.05
N VAL A 318 30.25 1.90 10.30
CA VAL A 318 29.00 2.46 9.75
C VAL A 318 29.32 3.66 8.88
N LYS A 319 29.07 3.54 7.58
CA LYS A 319 29.08 4.67 6.64
C LYS A 319 27.76 5.41 6.78
N ALA A 320 27.79 6.74 6.70
CA ALA A 320 26.61 7.59 6.76
C ALA A 320 26.64 8.64 5.65
N GLY A 321 25.49 9.24 5.35
CA GLY A 321 25.42 10.36 4.45
C GLY A 321 24.03 10.96 4.36
N ILE A 322 23.97 12.22 3.96
CA ILE A 322 22.74 12.90 3.58
C ILE A 322 22.37 12.41 2.17
N LEU A 323 21.14 11.92 2.02
CA LEU A 323 20.65 11.37 0.76
C LEU A 323 20.22 12.49 -0.19
N ASN A 324 20.51 12.35 -1.49
CA ASN A 324 19.93 13.21 -2.54
C ASN A 324 18.46 12.80 -2.77
N TRP A 325 17.58 13.24 -1.88
CA TRP A 325 16.18 12.86 -1.88
C TRP A 325 15.29 14.03 -1.43
N PRO A 326 14.08 14.21 -1.98
CA PRO A 326 13.26 15.37 -1.63
C PRO A 326 12.81 15.37 -0.17
N VAL A 327 12.54 14.20 0.43
CA VAL A 327 12.31 14.06 1.86
C VAL A 327 13.65 13.91 2.56
N SER A 328 13.93 14.77 3.55
CA SER A 328 15.22 14.79 4.26
C SER A 328 15.53 13.45 4.90
N ALA A 329 16.56 12.75 4.43
CA ALA A 329 16.91 11.41 4.88
C ALA A 329 18.41 11.23 5.10
N VAL A 330 18.73 10.46 6.15
CA VAL A 330 20.10 9.99 6.45
C VAL A 330 20.19 8.53 6.05
N ARG A 331 21.11 8.19 5.16
CA ARG A 331 21.46 6.79 4.83
C ARG A 331 22.59 6.30 5.71
N LEU A 332 22.39 5.15 6.35
CA LEU A 332 23.39 4.41 7.09
C LEU A 332 23.66 3.09 6.36
N VAL A 333 24.94 2.70 6.26
CA VAL A 333 25.35 1.44 5.61
C VAL A 333 26.36 0.73 6.50
N GLY A 334 26.12 -0.54 6.82
CA GLY A 334 27.03 -1.32 7.66
C GLY A 334 26.63 -2.80 7.79
N ARG A 335 27.62 -3.62 8.17
CA ARG A 335 27.39 -5.08 8.28
C ARG A 335 26.92 -5.53 9.66
N SER A 336 27.20 -4.75 10.69
CA SER A 336 26.81 -5.07 12.07
C SER A 336 25.42 -4.49 12.36
N SER A 337 24.41 -5.33 12.44
CA SER A 337 23.05 -4.97 12.85
C SER A 337 23.06 -4.19 14.18
N GLN A 338 23.83 -4.65 15.17
CA GLN A 338 23.91 -3.99 16.48
C GLN A 338 24.48 -2.57 16.41
N GLN A 339 25.57 -2.36 15.63
CA GLN A 339 26.14 -1.01 15.47
C GLN A 339 25.16 -0.12 14.71
N MET A 340 24.55 -0.62 13.64
CA MET A 340 23.54 0.12 12.86
C MET A 340 22.36 0.55 13.73
N GLN A 341 21.82 -0.33 14.55
CA GLN A 341 20.74 -0.01 15.50
C GLN A 341 21.18 1.05 16.53
N THR A 342 22.42 0.97 17.04
CA THR A 342 22.95 1.96 17.99
C THR A 342 23.03 3.34 17.34
N VAL A 343 23.59 3.41 16.15
CA VAL A 343 23.72 4.68 15.40
C VAL A 343 22.35 5.26 15.05
N ALA A 344 21.44 4.42 14.55
CA ALA A 344 20.07 4.82 14.21
C ALA A 344 19.32 5.36 15.44
N ASN A 345 19.45 4.68 16.60
CA ASN A 345 18.83 5.15 17.84
C ASN A 345 19.42 6.47 18.34
N ASN A 346 20.73 6.70 18.17
CA ASN A 346 21.35 7.97 18.52
C ASN A 346 20.80 9.12 17.66
N ILE A 347 20.64 8.90 16.35
CA ILE A 347 20.04 9.88 15.44
C ILE A 347 18.58 10.15 15.83
N LEU A 348 17.79 9.10 16.08
CA LEU A 348 16.38 9.22 16.50
C LEU A 348 16.26 10.03 17.80
N THR A 349 17.07 9.70 18.82
CA THR A 349 17.05 10.38 20.13
C THR A 349 17.42 11.85 19.99
N ALA A 350 18.50 12.14 19.24
CA ALA A 350 18.91 13.52 18.99
C ALA A 350 17.86 14.30 18.19
N TRP A 351 17.23 13.66 17.17
CA TRP A 351 16.20 14.29 16.36
C TRP A 351 14.96 14.66 17.18
N ARG A 352 14.54 13.81 18.11
CA ARG A 352 13.37 14.07 18.96
C ARG A 352 13.47 15.37 19.75
N GLU A 353 14.68 15.76 20.13
CA GLU A 353 14.95 16.97 20.92
C GLU A 353 15.53 18.14 20.08
N TYR A 354 15.66 17.94 18.75
CA TYR A 354 16.30 18.94 17.91
C TYR A 354 15.34 20.04 17.47
N SER A 355 15.72 21.30 17.73
CA SER A 355 15.05 22.48 17.18
C SER A 355 16.05 23.33 16.41
N ASP A 356 15.63 23.89 15.28
CA ASP A 356 16.34 24.89 14.49
C ASP A 356 15.33 25.87 13.92
N GLU A 357 15.11 26.97 14.67
CA GLU A 357 14.11 27.97 14.29
C GLU A 357 14.43 28.65 12.97
N SER A 358 15.73 28.69 12.57
CA SER A 358 16.16 29.31 11.31
C SER A 358 15.55 28.63 10.06
N VAL A 359 15.11 27.39 10.21
CA VAL A 359 14.44 26.60 9.15
C VAL A 359 13.06 26.08 9.60
N GLY A 360 12.50 26.68 10.65
CA GLY A 360 11.14 26.41 11.12
C GLY A 360 10.94 25.08 11.84
N ILE A 361 12.02 24.42 12.28
CA ILE A 361 11.96 23.14 13.01
C ILE A 361 11.88 23.41 14.52
N LEU A 362 10.82 22.90 15.16
CA LEU A 362 10.67 22.83 16.60
C LEU A 362 10.45 21.38 17.02
N ALA A 363 11.17 20.93 18.04
CA ALA A 363 11.00 19.60 18.61
C ALA A 363 9.65 19.46 19.32
N HIS A 364 9.23 20.52 20.01
CA HIS A 364 7.99 20.56 20.80
C HIS A 364 7.27 21.91 20.67
N THR A 365 5.97 21.90 20.90
CA THR A 365 5.17 23.10 21.23
C THR A 365 4.44 22.82 22.55
N GLY A 366 4.90 23.47 23.64
CA GLY A 366 4.55 23.03 24.98
C GLY A 366 4.97 21.58 25.21
N ASP A 367 4.05 20.72 25.62
CA ASP A 367 4.30 19.29 25.84
C ASP A 367 4.07 18.42 24.58
N THR A 368 3.67 19.01 23.45
CA THR A 368 3.37 18.27 22.21
C THR A 368 4.63 18.05 21.39
N PRO A 369 5.07 16.78 21.19
CA PRO A 369 6.24 16.46 20.37
C PRO A 369 5.92 16.58 18.87
N HIS A 370 6.90 16.98 18.07
CA HIS A 370 6.77 17.13 16.62
C HIS A 370 7.71 16.26 15.82
N ASN A 371 8.88 15.92 16.36
CA ASN A 371 9.91 15.19 15.64
C ASN A 371 9.75 13.68 15.76
N THR A 372 9.83 12.99 14.63
CA THR A 372 9.87 11.53 14.53
C THR A 372 10.62 11.12 13.25
N VAL A 373 10.72 9.81 12.98
CA VAL A 373 11.35 9.29 11.77
C VAL A 373 10.48 8.25 11.08
N THR A 374 10.72 8.07 9.79
CA THR A 374 10.24 6.95 8.98
C THR A 374 11.46 6.11 8.58
N PRO A 375 11.76 4.99 9.28
CA PRO A 375 12.88 4.12 8.96
C PRO A 375 12.54 3.18 7.82
N ILE A 376 13.50 2.96 6.91
CA ILE A 376 13.40 2.04 5.76
C ILE A 376 14.68 1.23 5.70
N LEU A 377 14.60 -0.07 5.91
CA LEU A 377 15.73 -0.99 5.96
C LEU A 377 15.64 -2.04 4.86
N HIS A 378 16.76 -2.31 4.20
CA HIS A 378 16.95 -3.49 3.36
C HIS A 378 18.36 -4.05 3.54
N TYR A 379 18.58 -5.25 3.02
CA TYR A 379 19.87 -5.91 3.06
C TYR A 379 20.41 -6.10 1.65
N ASP A 380 21.69 -5.79 1.47
CA ASP A 380 22.46 -6.03 0.26
C ASP A 380 23.65 -6.97 0.57
N GLU A 381 23.90 -7.96 -0.28
CA GLU A 381 24.96 -8.95 -0.02
C GLU A 381 26.36 -8.30 0.01
N LYS A 382 26.59 -7.25 -0.76
CA LYS A 382 27.87 -6.54 -0.85
C LYS A 382 28.05 -5.57 0.30
N ASP A 383 27.02 -4.75 0.59
CA ASP A 383 27.12 -3.61 1.48
C ASP A 383 26.59 -3.90 2.90
N GLY A 384 25.79 -4.96 3.08
CA GLY A 384 25.15 -5.32 4.34
C GLY A 384 23.81 -4.63 4.53
N TYR A 385 23.52 -4.18 5.74
CA TYR A 385 22.29 -3.43 6.04
C TYR A 385 22.40 -2.01 5.51
N ILE A 386 21.35 -1.56 4.81
CA ILE A 386 21.19 -0.19 4.33
C ILE A 386 19.91 0.35 4.95
N LEU A 387 20.06 1.34 5.81
CA LEU A 387 18.95 1.97 6.54
C LEU A 387 18.85 3.44 6.13
N ASP A 388 17.70 3.81 5.59
CA ASP A 388 17.33 5.20 5.35
C ASP A 388 16.41 5.68 6.49
N LEU A 389 16.82 6.73 7.19
CA LEU A 389 16.03 7.40 8.22
C LEU A 389 15.49 8.71 7.63
N ALA A 390 14.25 8.71 7.19
CA ALA A 390 13.58 9.93 6.77
C ALA A 390 13.12 10.71 8.01
N LEU A 391 13.62 11.93 8.17
CA LEU A 391 13.29 12.82 9.28
C LEU A 391 11.92 13.45 9.05
N ARG A 392 11.06 13.43 10.05
CA ARG A 392 9.69 13.93 9.96
C ARG A 392 9.41 14.92 11.10
N ASN A 393 8.53 15.90 10.82
CA ASN A 393 8.03 16.85 11.80
C ASN A 393 6.56 17.17 11.48
N ASN A 394 5.67 17.09 12.48
CA ASN A 394 4.22 17.27 12.30
C ASN A 394 3.69 18.64 12.74
N ARG A 395 4.58 19.61 12.94
CA ARG A 395 4.18 20.94 13.38
C ARG A 395 3.24 21.61 12.35
N THR A 396 2.23 22.29 12.87
CA THR A 396 1.28 23.10 12.09
C THR A 396 1.51 24.60 12.35
N SER A 397 0.95 25.45 11.51
CA SER A 397 0.86 26.89 11.68
C SER A 397 -0.50 27.39 11.16
N GLU A 398 -0.82 28.67 11.39
CA GLU A 398 -2.03 29.29 10.82
C GLU A 398 -2.03 29.24 9.29
N GLU A 399 -0.86 29.43 8.67
CA GLU A 399 -0.67 29.35 7.22
C GLU A 399 -0.77 27.89 6.71
N HIS A 400 -0.27 26.94 7.47
CA HIS A 400 -0.23 25.51 7.15
C HIS A 400 -0.96 24.67 8.22
N PRO A 401 -2.30 24.71 8.27
CA PRO A 401 -3.09 23.99 9.27
C PRO A 401 -3.02 22.47 9.12
N ASP A 402 -2.75 21.96 7.92
CA ASP A 402 -2.56 20.53 7.63
C ASP A 402 -1.12 20.06 7.91
N GLY A 403 -0.19 20.97 8.22
CA GLY A 403 1.23 20.72 8.53
C GLY A 403 2.18 21.56 7.68
N ILE A 404 3.25 22.08 8.32
CA ILE A 404 4.30 22.85 7.63
C ILE A 404 5.10 21.92 6.69
N PHE A 405 5.35 20.68 7.13
CA PHE A 405 6.08 19.65 6.41
C PHE A 405 5.11 18.58 5.86
N HIS A 406 4.11 19.06 5.13
CA HIS A 406 2.99 18.32 4.56
C HIS A 406 2.69 18.87 3.15
N PRO A 407 1.99 18.14 2.25
CA PRO A 407 1.59 18.69 0.96
C PRO A 407 0.87 20.03 1.11
N HIS A 408 1.39 21.08 0.48
CA HIS A 408 0.80 22.41 0.54
C HIS A 408 -0.40 22.52 -0.42
N LYS A 409 -1.27 23.50 -0.14
CA LYS A 409 -2.59 23.67 -0.77
C LYS A 409 -2.54 23.73 -2.31
N GLU A 410 -1.51 24.32 -2.87
CA GLU A 410 -1.31 24.44 -4.33
C GLU A 410 -1.16 23.09 -5.05
N TYR A 411 -0.80 22.02 -4.31
CA TYR A 411 -0.64 20.65 -4.84
C TYR A 411 -1.78 19.70 -4.47
N HIS A 412 -2.81 20.16 -3.74
CA HIS A 412 -3.95 19.34 -3.32
C HIS A 412 -4.82 18.86 -4.48
N ASN A 413 -4.68 19.45 -5.65
CA ASN A 413 -5.30 18.96 -6.88
C ASN A 413 -4.78 17.55 -7.26
N ILE A 414 -3.55 17.20 -6.92
CA ILE A 414 -2.93 15.90 -7.19
C ILE A 414 -2.85 15.05 -5.91
N LYS A 415 -2.30 15.59 -4.82
CA LYS A 415 -2.10 14.86 -3.55
C LYS A 415 -2.38 15.77 -2.36
N LYS A 416 -3.38 15.42 -1.56
CA LYS A 416 -3.75 16.15 -0.34
C LYS A 416 -3.44 15.35 0.93
N GLU A 417 -3.47 14.01 0.84
CA GLU A 417 -3.32 13.14 2.00
C GLU A 417 -1.89 13.15 2.55
N ASN A 418 -1.74 12.70 3.78
CA ASN A 418 -0.45 12.55 4.44
C ASN A 418 0.54 11.72 3.59
N ILE A 419 1.81 12.07 3.64
CA ILE A 419 2.90 11.34 2.99
C ILE A 419 3.37 10.25 3.96
N GLY A 420 2.94 9.02 3.69
CA GLY A 420 3.31 7.83 4.44
C GLY A 420 4.59 7.16 3.91
N LEU A 421 4.92 5.99 4.50
CA LEU A 421 6.13 5.22 4.18
C LEU A 421 6.33 4.99 2.68
N ILE A 422 5.27 4.57 1.96
CA ILE A 422 5.33 4.20 0.55
C ILE A 422 5.67 5.42 -0.33
N GLU A 423 5.00 6.54 -0.06
CA GLU A 423 5.25 7.79 -0.77
C GLU A 423 6.63 8.35 -0.45
N VAL A 424 7.10 8.26 0.80
CA VAL A 424 8.48 8.64 1.19
C VAL A 424 9.50 7.88 0.35
N MET A 425 9.25 6.62 0.05
CA MET A 425 10.13 5.79 -0.79
C MET A 425 10.05 6.11 -2.30
N GLY A 426 9.21 7.06 -2.72
CA GLY A 426 9.10 7.53 -4.10
C GLY A 426 8.02 6.85 -4.95
N LEU A 427 7.09 6.12 -4.33
CA LEU A 427 5.96 5.49 -4.99
C LEU A 427 4.68 6.26 -4.69
N ALA A 428 4.23 7.10 -5.63
CA ALA A 428 2.98 7.85 -5.52
C ALA A 428 1.77 6.92 -5.65
N ILE A 429 0.87 6.97 -4.68
CA ILE A 429 -0.44 6.31 -4.75
C ILE A 429 -1.50 7.41 -4.87
N LEU A 430 -1.99 7.60 -6.08
CA LEU A 430 -2.88 8.70 -6.44
C LEU A 430 -4.34 8.23 -6.61
N PRO A 431 -5.33 9.12 -6.37
CA PRO A 431 -6.75 8.77 -6.42
C PRO A 431 -7.25 8.48 -7.85
N ALA A 432 -8.26 7.60 -7.95
CA ALA A 432 -8.84 7.12 -9.20
C ALA A 432 -9.39 8.24 -10.10
N ARG A 433 -9.90 9.36 -9.52
CA ARG A 433 -10.41 10.52 -10.25
C ARG A 433 -9.41 11.09 -11.27
N LEU A 434 -8.11 10.99 -10.99
CA LEU A 434 -7.06 11.51 -11.89
C LEU A 434 -6.98 10.77 -13.23
N LYS A 435 -7.57 9.59 -13.37
CA LYS A 435 -7.69 8.91 -14.66
C LYS A 435 -8.53 9.73 -15.65
N GLU A 436 -9.74 10.11 -15.25
CA GLU A 436 -10.68 10.87 -16.10
C GLU A 436 -10.28 12.33 -16.20
N GLN A 437 -9.93 12.96 -15.07
CA GLN A 437 -9.51 14.35 -15.03
C GLN A 437 -8.23 14.59 -15.86
N GLY A 438 -7.25 13.67 -15.77
CA GLY A 438 -6.02 13.76 -16.58
C GLY A 438 -6.29 13.64 -18.08
N ALA A 439 -7.21 12.75 -18.49
CA ALA A 439 -7.62 12.63 -19.88
C ALA A 439 -8.29 13.92 -20.40
N GLN A 440 -9.22 14.50 -19.63
CA GLN A 440 -9.87 15.76 -19.97
C GLN A 440 -8.86 16.92 -20.07
N ILE A 441 -7.86 16.97 -19.20
CA ILE A 441 -6.79 17.98 -19.26
C ILE A 441 -5.95 17.80 -20.53
N ALA A 442 -5.64 16.56 -20.92
CA ALA A 442 -4.94 16.28 -22.18
C ALA A 442 -5.76 16.71 -23.41
N GLU A 443 -7.09 16.52 -23.39
CA GLU A 443 -8.00 17.01 -24.45
C GLU A 443 -7.99 18.55 -24.54
N ILE A 444 -7.89 19.25 -23.40
CA ILE A 444 -7.73 20.72 -23.38
C ILE A 444 -6.39 21.12 -24.03
N LEU A 445 -5.29 20.49 -23.65
CA LEU A 445 -3.95 20.79 -24.18
C LEU A 445 -3.80 20.43 -25.66
N SER A 446 -4.62 19.51 -26.19
CA SER A 446 -4.67 19.17 -27.61
C SER A 446 -5.71 19.97 -28.42
N GLY A 447 -6.45 20.90 -27.78
CA GLY A 447 -7.48 21.69 -28.42
C GLY A 447 -8.77 20.93 -28.78
N GLN A 448 -8.90 19.67 -28.33
CA GLN A 448 -10.09 18.85 -28.60
C GLN A 448 -11.30 19.31 -27.79
N GLN A 449 -11.09 19.94 -26.64
CA GLN A 449 -12.15 20.58 -25.87
C GLN A 449 -11.68 21.92 -25.26
N PRO A 450 -12.60 22.88 -25.00
CA PRO A 450 -12.27 24.15 -24.37
C PRO A 450 -11.98 23.95 -22.87
N ASN A 451 -11.13 24.80 -22.28
CA ASN A 451 -10.93 24.84 -20.85
C ASN A 451 -12.22 25.28 -20.12
N THR A 452 -12.84 24.35 -19.40
CA THR A 452 -14.05 24.58 -18.60
C THR A 452 -13.80 24.53 -17.11
N SER A 453 -12.53 24.47 -16.66
CA SER A 453 -12.16 24.30 -15.26
C SER A 453 -12.71 25.39 -14.34
N ARG A 454 -12.90 26.60 -14.84
CA ARG A 454 -13.45 27.74 -14.06
C ARG A 454 -14.97 27.88 -14.14
N LYS A 455 -15.67 26.99 -14.85
CA LYS A 455 -17.13 26.99 -14.88
C LYS A 455 -17.70 26.42 -13.59
N GLU A 456 -18.82 26.95 -13.14
CA GLU A 456 -19.52 26.42 -11.96
C GLU A 456 -19.89 24.95 -12.14
N GLY A 457 -19.64 24.13 -11.13
CA GLY A 457 -19.90 22.68 -11.16
C GLY A 457 -18.88 21.85 -11.95
N SER A 458 -17.79 22.45 -12.44
CA SER A 458 -16.76 21.72 -13.18
C SER A 458 -16.05 20.70 -12.28
N ASN A 459 -15.92 19.45 -12.74
CA ASN A 459 -15.10 18.43 -12.09
C ASN A 459 -13.60 18.72 -12.19
N LEU A 460 -13.19 19.70 -13.03
CA LEU A 460 -11.80 20.17 -13.17
C LEU A 460 -11.51 21.41 -12.32
N ALA A 461 -12.49 21.92 -11.54
CA ALA A 461 -12.30 23.16 -10.78
C ALA A 461 -11.10 23.12 -9.81
N VAL A 462 -10.83 21.96 -9.22
CA VAL A 462 -9.66 21.74 -8.33
C VAL A 462 -8.33 21.89 -9.07
N HIS A 463 -8.31 21.76 -10.40
CA HIS A 463 -7.13 21.85 -11.25
C HIS A 463 -7.01 23.18 -11.99
N ALA A 464 -7.91 24.16 -11.79
CA ALA A 464 -8.03 25.33 -12.65
C ALA A 464 -6.71 26.11 -12.80
N ASP A 465 -6.04 26.44 -11.69
CA ASP A 465 -4.77 27.17 -11.71
C ASP A 465 -3.64 26.35 -12.35
N TRP A 466 -3.62 25.06 -12.11
CA TRP A 466 -2.66 24.15 -12.72
C TRP A 466 -2.88 23.99 -14.23
N ILE A 467 -4.13 23.90 -14.69
CA ILE A 467 -4.47 23.87 -16.13
C ILE A 467 -4.02 25.16 -16.81
N ASP A 468 -4.28 26.33 -16.20
CA ASP A 468 -3.83 27.62 -16.76
C ASP A 468 -2.30 27.68 -16.87
N ALA A 469 -1.57 27.16 -15.87
CA ALA A 469 -0.11 27.05 -15.92
C ALA A 469 0.37 26.09 -17.02
N LEU A 470 -0.31 24.95 -17.23
CA LEU A 470 0.00 24.00 -18.31
C LEU A 470 -0.25 24.63 -19.69
N ILE A 471 -1.38 25.34 -19.86
CA ILE A 471 -1.68 26.07 -21.12
C ILE A 471 -0.61 27.13 -21.39
N ALA A 472 -0.21 27.90 -20.39
CA ALA A 472 0.85 28.88 -20.53
C ALA A 472 2.20 28.27 -20.94
N LYS A 473 2.51 27.06 -20.44
CA LYS A 473 3.78 26.35 -20.69
C LYS A 473 3.79 25.61 -22.03
N TYR A 474 2.68 24.96 -22.41
CA TYR A 474 2.62 24.01 -23.53
C TYR A 474 1.69 24.43 -24.67
N GLY A 475 0.83 25.42 -24.46
CA GLY A 475 -0.23 25.79 -25.38
C GLY A 475 -1.40 24.80 -25.42
N THR A 476 -2.23 24.92 -26.47
CA THR A 476 -3.43 24.09 -26.69
C THR A 476 -3.45 23.43 -28.08
N ALA A 477 -2.28 23.18 -28.67
CA ALA A 477 -2.16 22.60 -30.00
C ALA A 477 -1.24 21.36 -30.02
N LEU A 478 -1.09 20.66 -28.87
CA LEU A 478 -0.33 19.43 -28.79
C LEU A 478 -1.04 18.30 -29.54
N ARG A 479 -0.30 17.33 -30.04
CA ARG A 479 -0.91 16.08 -30.52
C ARG A 479 -1.51 15.34 -29.33
N PRO A 480 -2.62 14.58 -29.47
CA PRO A 480 -3.29 13.91 -28.36
C PRO A 480 -2.39 13.00 -27.51
N GLU A 481 -1.52 12.22 -28.18
CA GLU A 481 -0.56 11.34 -27.49
C GLU A 481 0.47 12.14 -26.68
N GLU A 482 0.96 13.24 -27.24
CA GLU A 482 1.90 14.14 -26.60
C GLU A 482 1.28 14.85 -25.39
N ALA A 483 0.02 15.29 -25.50
CA ALA A 483 -0.73 15.91 -24.43
C ALA A 483 -0.89 14.95 -23.23
N ASN A 484 -1.19 13.67 -23.49
CA ASN A 484 -1.27 12.64 -22.43
C ASN A 484 0.08 12.43 -21.72
N GLU A 485 1.19 12.36 -22.44
CA GLU A 485 2.52 12.20 -21.84
C GLU A 485 2.93 13.46 -21.05
N VAL A 486 2.58 14.66 -21.53
CA VAL A 486 2.78 15.92 -20.80
C VAL A 486 2.03 15.89 -19.47
N VAL A 487 0.75 15.53 -19.47
CA VAL A 487 -0.06 15.47 -18.23
C VAL A 487 0.53 14.46 -17.24
N LYS A 488 0.92 13.27 -17.67
CA LYS A 488 1.58 12.27 -16.82
C LYS A 488 2.87 12.81 -16.21
N LYS A 489 3.73 13.40 -17.03
CA LYS A 489 4.99 14.02 -16.58
C LYS A 489 4.72 15.10 -15.53
N GLU A 490 3.78 16.01 -15.78
CA GLU A 490 3.49 17.12 -14.88
C GLU A 490 2.83 16.66 -13.56
N ILE A 491 2.02 15.60 -13.58
CA ILE A 491 1.53 14.93 -12.34
C ILE A 491 2.72 14.45 -11.50
N GLY A 492 3.71 13.80 -12.12
CA GLY A 492 4.90 13.33 -11.41
C GLY A 492 5.76 14.46 -10.87
N ILE A 493 5.88 15.58 -11.60
CA ILE A 493 6.57 16.79 -11.13
C ILE A 493 5.86 17.39 -9.90
N VAL A 494 4.52 17.49 -9.95
CA VAL A 494 3.75 17.94 -8.78
C VAL A 494 3.99 17.02 -7.59
N PHE A 495 4.02 15.70 -7.79
CA PHE A 495 4.33 14.78 -6.70
C PHE A 495 5.76 14.94 -6.16
N SER A 496 6.75 15.28 -7.00
CA SER A 496 8.10 15.64 -6.52
C SER A 496 8.06 16.85 -5.57
N HIS A 497 7.31 17.90 -5.93
CA HIS A 497 7.13 19.07 -5.04
C HIS A 497 6.39 18.73 -3.76
N VAL A 498 5.42 17.82 -3.81
CA VAL A 498 4.75 17.27 -2.62
C VAL A 498 5.75 16.61 -1.66
N LEU A 499 6.72 15.84 -2.17
CA LEU A 499 7.78 15.26 -1.36
C LEU A 499 8.75 16.32 -0.82
N GLU A 500 9.07 17.37 -1.59
CA GLU A 500 9.87 18.52 -1.12
C GLU A 500 9.16 19.28 0.01
N ASN A 501 7.84 19.45 -0.07
CA ASN A 501 7.06 20.00 1.03
C ASN A 501 7.18 19.15 2.30
N ALA A 502 7.18 17.81 2.18
CA ALA A 502 7.33 16.90 3.29
C ALA A 502 8.75 16.85 3.88
N GLY A 503 9.76 17.34 3.18
CA GLY A 503 11.15 17.45 3.66
C GLY A 503 11.31 18.52 4.74
N VAL A 504 11.91 18.16 5.87
CA VAL A 504 12.14 19.08 7.01
C VAL A 504 13.28 20.03 6.75
N PHE A 505 14.34 19.59 6.08
CA PHE A 505 15.40 20.42 5.56
C PHE A 505 15.19 20.61 4.06
N LYS A 506 14.91 21.84 3.64
CA LYS A 506 14.62 22.15 2.24
C LYS A 506 15.85 21.97 1.35
N GLN A 507 15.64 21.83 0.05
CA GLN A 507 16.71 21.57 -0.92
C GLN A 507 17.50 22.83 -1.33
N ASP A 508 17.25 23.95 -0.66
CA ASP A 508 18.04 25.17 -0.80
C ASP A 508 19.31 25.16 0.09
N ALA A 509 20.18 26.15 -0.10
CA ALA A 509 21.43 26.26 0.63
C ALA A 509 21.23 26.37 2.16
N ALA A 510 20.18 27.05 2.62
CA ALA A 510 19.89 27.22 4.04
C ALA A 510 19.45 25.90 4.68
N GLY A 511 18.54 25.17 4.01
CA GLY A 511 18.06 23.86 4.46
C GLY A 511 19.17 22.82 4.48
N GLN A 512 20.05 22.78 3.47
CA GLN A 512 21.17 21.83 3.43
C GLN A 512 22.22 22.15 4.50
N GLN A 513 22.51 23.41 4.78
CA GLN A 513 23.36 23.81 5.89
C GLN A 513 22.76 23.43 7.26
N ALA A 514 21.44 23.61 7.42
CA ALA A 514 20.74 23.20 8.63
C ALA A 514 20.82 21.69 8.83
N PHE A 515 20.68 20.90 7.75
CA PHE A 515 20.83 19.44 7.84
C PHE A 515 22.24 19.03 8.29
N VAL A 516 23.27 19.68 7.77
CA VAL A 516 24.66 19.47 8.21
C VAL A 516 24.83 19.86 9.68
N ARG A 517 24.21 20.98 10.17
CA ARG A 517 24.21 21.33 11.58
C ARG A 517 23.61 20.23 12.46
N PHE A 518 22.45 19.70 12.06
CA PHE A 518 21.84 18.58 12.77
C PHE A 518 22.78 17.38 12.83
N MET A 519 23.33 16.94 11.70
CA MET A 519 24.23 15.78 11.66
C MET A 519 25.50 16.01 12.50
N ASN A 520 26.04 17.24 12.50
CA ASN A 520 27.17 17.61 13.35
C ASN A 520 26.82 17.52 14.85
N SER A 521 25.59 17.88 15.24
CA SER A 521 25.15 17.80 16.64
C SER A 521 25.07 16.37 17.15
N VAL A 522 24.80 15.40 16.26
CA VAL A 522 24.81 13.96 16.57
C VAL A 522 26.23 13.39 16.64
N GLY A 523 27.22 14.09 16.09
CA GLY A 523 28.63 13.69 16.08
C GLY A 523 29.17 13.27 14.72
N PHE A 524 28.37 13.37 13.66
CA PHE A 524 28.84 13.14 12.29
C PHE A 524 29.58 14.35 11.74
N LYS A 525 30.58 14.10 10.92
CA LYS A 525 31.34 15.13 10.19
C LYS A 525 31.37 14.74 8.71
N ALA A 526 31.48 15.73 7.83
CA ALA A 526 31.70 15.44 6.41
C ALA A 526 32.88 14.47 6.26
N ALA A 527 32.72 13.47 5.43
CA ALA A 527 33.83 12.61 5.05
C ALA A 527 34.69 13.33 4.01
N ASP A 528 36.03 13.28 4.19
CA ASP A 528 36.99 13.85 3.25
C ASP A 528 36.92 13.14 1.91
#